data_748c389ab49562cb0c6346f326a310d2
#
_entry.id   748c389ab49562cb0c6346f326a310d2
#
_cell.length_a   1.000
_cell.length_b   1.000
_cell.length_c   1.000
_cell.angle_alpha   90.00
_cell.angle_beta   90.00
_cell.angle_gamma   90.00
#
_symmetry.space_group_name_H-M   'P 1'
#
loop_
_entity.id
_entity.type
_entity.pdbx_description
1 polymer ?
#
loop_
_entity_poly.entity_id
_entity_poly.type
_entity_poly.pdbx_seq_one_letter_code
_entity_poly.pdbx_strand_id
1 'polypeptide(L)'
;MSGRLDEQVAIVTGAAQGLGLEIAATLARRGATVILADLQQAKAAEAAAKLAEQGLSAQAVQLDIADSGRVSDCFDQIVEKHGRLDILVNNAGIGQKVLPVVEITDEEWQRVIGVTLTGTFYCCRAAGRIMERQGAGCIVNIASINGLSPAALVAAYNVAKAGVISLTRTMALELAAYGVRVNAVCPGPVYTEFNKSVMAQRCRTLNLTEEQMVERVRAAIPLGRWGEASDIAGAVAFLCSAEAGWITGEVLRISGGLEGVSAAPPRRPST
;
A
#
# COMPACT_ATOMS: atom_id res chain seq x y z
N MET A 1 -20.68 -12.13 14.48
CA MET A 1 -19.65 -12.69 13.59
C MET A 1 -18.49 -11.74 13.61
N SER A 2 -17.36 -12.15 14.16
CA SER A 2 -16.15 -11.33 14.26
C SER A 2 -15.56 -11.02 12.88
N GLY A 3 -14.94 -9.87 12.70
CA GLY A 3 -14.24 -9.49 11.48
C GLY A 3 -15.08 -8.97 10.30
N ARG A 4 -16.40 -8.79 10.46
CA ARG A 4 -17.26 -8.18 9.44
C ARG A 4 -17.09 -6.66 9.42
N LEU A 5 -17.34 -6.07 8.23
CA LEU A 5 -17.23 -4.65 7.94
C LEU A 5 -18.54 -4.11 7.34
N ASP A 6 -19.66 -4.70 7.77
CA ASP A 6 -20.98 -4.31 7.27
C ASP A 6 -21.23 -2.81 7.49
N GLU A 7 -21.86 -2.17 6.52
CA GLU A 7 -22.20 -0.74 6.52
C GLU A 7 -20.99 0.21 6.55
N GLN A 8 -19.75 -0.30 6.50
CA GLN A 8 -18.55 0.52 6.43
C GLN A 8 -18.23 0.91 4.98
N VAL A 9 -17.74 2.15 4.82
CA VAL A 9 -17.27 2.69 3.54
C VAL A 9 -15.75 2.74 3.54
N ALA A 10 -15.14 2.07 2.57
CA ALA A 10 -13.70 1.94 2.46
C ALA A 10 -13.18 2.53 1.15
N ILE A 11 -12.10 3.31 1.21
CA ILE A 11 -11.31 3.72 0.05
C ILE A 11 -10.04 2.88 0.02
N VAL A 12 -9.72 2.28 -1.13
CA VAL A 12 -8.43 1.63 -1.39
C VAL A 12 -7.77 2.33 -2.57
N THR A 13 -6.60 2.93 -2.35
CA THR A 13 -5.85 3.60 -3.41
C THR A 13 -4.95 2.62 -4.18
N GLY A 14 -4.77 2.83 -5.51
CA GLY A 14 -4.04 1.90 -6.37
C GLY A 14 -4.73 0.55 -6.47
N ALA A 15 -6.06 0.54 -6.57
CA ALA A 15 -6.89 -0.65 -6.45
C ALA A 15 -7.33 -1.28 -7.78
N ALA A 16 -6.85 -0.77 -8.92
CA ALA A 16 -7.20 -1.33 -10.23
C ALA A 16 -6.62 -2.73 -10.48
N GLN A 17 -5.59 -3.13 -9.75
CA GLN A 17 -4.89 -4.40 -9.93
C GLN A 17 -4.05 -4.82 -8.72
N GLY A 18 -3.53 -6.06 -8.76
CA GLY A 18 -2.52 -6.56 -7.83
C GLY A 18 -2.96 -6.52 -6.36
N LEU A 19 -2.08 -6.04 -5.49
CA LEU A 19 -2.31 -6.03 -4.05
C LEU A 19 -3.52 -5.17 -3.66
N GLY A 20 -3.64 -3.97 -4.23
CA GLY A 20 -4.77 -3.06 -3.94
C GLY A 20 -6.12 -3.66 -4.31
N LEU A 21 -6.21 -4.35 -5.45
CA LEU A 21 -7.43 -5.03 -5.87
C LEU A 21 -7.80 -6.18 -4.92
N GLU A 22 -6.83 -7.01 -4.50
CA GLU A 22 -7.11 -8.10 -3.56
C GLU A 22 -7.51 -7.58 -2.18
N ILE A 23 -6.91 -6.47 -1.72
CA ILE A 23 -7.35 -5.78 -0.49
C ILE A 23 -8.80 -5.31 -0.65
N ALA A 24 -9.13 -4.62 -1.75
CA ALA A 24 -10.47 -4.12 -2.03
C ALA A 24 -11.50 -5.28 -2.04
N ALA A 25 -11.19 -6.36 -2.77
CA ALA A 25 -12.04 -7.55 -2.83
C ALA A 25 -12.24 -8.20 -1.44
N THR A 26 -11.17 -8.27 -0.63
CA THR A 26 -11.24 -8.86 0.71
C THR A 26 -12.10 -8.02 1.67
N LEU A 27 -12.00 -6.68 1.62
CA LEU A 27 -12.86 -5.79 2.39
C LEU A 27 -14.32 -5.90 1.95
N ALA A 28 -14.58 -5.95 0.63
CA ALA A 28 -15.93 -6.14 0.09
C ALA A 28 -16.55 -7.49 0.49
N ARG A 29 -15.79 -8.59 0.44
CA ARG A 29 -16.25 -9.91 0.95
C ARG A 29 -16.59 -9.89 2.43
N ARG A 30 -15.99 -8.99 3.22
CA ARG A 30 -16.34 -8.78 4.64
C ARG A 30 -17.53 -7.84 4.85
N GLY A 31 -18.13 -7.32 3.80
CA GLY A 31 -19.37 -6.53 3.83
C GLY A 31 -19.19 -5.02 3.63
N ALA A 32 -17.97 -4.52 3.45
CA ALA A 32 -17.75 -3.10 3.19
C ALA A 32 -18.22 -2.69 1.80
N THR A 33 -18.69 -1.44 1.67
CA THR A 33 -18.76 -0.75 0.38
C THR A 33 -17.39 -0.20 0.04
N VAL A 34 -16.76 -0.69 -1.04
CA VAL A 34 -15.39 -0.37 -1.36
C VAL A 34 -15.26 0.52 -2.59
N ILE A 35 -14.56 1.63 -2.45
CA ILE A 35 -14.21 2.54 -3.53
C ILE A 35 -12.79 2.22 -4.00
N LEU A 36 -12.68 1.70 -5.23
CA LEU A 36 -11.41 1.43 -5.91
C LEU A 36 -10.91 2.74 -6.53
N ALA A 37 -10.01 3.42 -5.83
CA ALA A 37 -9.42 4.67 -6.28
C ALA A 37 -8.11 4.39 -7.03
N ASP A 38 -8.03 4.74 -8.32
CA ASP A 38 -6.85 4.49 -9.15
C ASP A 38 -6.70 5.54 -10.25
N LEU A 39 -5.47 5.80 -10.68
CA LEU A 39 -5.18 6.65 -11.83
C LEU A 39 -5.73 6.03 -13.13
N GLN A 40 -5.73 4.70 -13.21
CA GLN A 40 -6.18 3.91 -14.36
C GLN A 40 -7.69 3.64 -14.30
N GLN A 41 -8.51 4.68 -14.54
CA GLN A 41 -9.98 4.62 -14.42
C GLN A 41 -10.60 3.41 -15.09
N ALA A 42 -10.21 3.10 -16.32
CA ALA A 42 -10.83 1.99 -17.08
C ALA A 42 -10.61 0.64 -16.41
N LYS A 43 -9.38 0.38 -15.91
CA LYS A 43 -9.07 -0.86 -15.17
C LYS A 43 -9.78 -0.93 -13.83
N ALA A 44 -9.84 0.20 -13.10
CA ALA A 44 -10.57 0.25 -11.84
C ALA A 44 -12.07 -0.01 -12.04
N ALA A 45 -12.66 0.55 -13.09
CA ALA A 45 -14.06 0.33 -13.44
C ALA A 45 -14.33 -1.14 -13.80
N GLU A 46 -13.47 -1.77 -14.61
CA GLU A 46 -13.56 -3.20 -14.93
C GLU A 46 -13.45 -4.07 -13.67
N ALA A 47 -12.49 -3.76 -12.79
CA ALA A 47 -12.31 -4.48 -11.53
C ALA A 47 -13.54 -4.35 -10.62
N ALA A 48 -14.09 -3.13 -10.47
CA ALA A 48 -15.29 -2.90 -9.67
C ALA A 48 -16.51 -3.64 -10.24
N ALA A 49 -16.69 -3.65 -11.57
CA ALA A 49 -17.75 -4.40 -12.23
C ALA A 49 -17.65 -5.90 -11.94
N LYS A 50 -16.48 -6.49 -12.05
CA LYS A 50 -16.24 -7.92 -11.70
C LYS A 50 -16.55 -8.24 -10.24
N LEU A 51 -16.30 -7.32 -9.31
CA LEU A 51 -16.70 -7.50 -7.92
C LEU A 51 -18.21 -7.38 -7.75
N ALA A 52 -18.87 -6.43 -8.45
CA ALA A 52 -20.32 -6.28 -8.42
C ALA A 52 -21.05 -7.51 -9.00
N GLU A 53 -20.53 -8.14 -10.05
CA GLU A 53 -21.05 -9.42 -10.60
C GLU A 53 -21.01 -10.56 -9.57
N GLN A 54 -20.11 -10.50 -8.58
CA GLN A 54 -20.04 -11.43 -7.46
C GLN A 54 -20.97 -11.04 -6.29
N GLY A 55 -21.81 -10.01 -6.45
CA GLY A 55 -22.71 -9.50 -5.42
C GLY A 55 -22.00 -8.63 -4.36
N LEU A 56 -20.78 -8.16 -4.63
CA LEU A 56 -20.01 -7.32 -3.71
C LEU A 56 -20.25 -5.83 -3.99
N SER A 57 -20.26 -4.99 -2.94
CA SER A 57 -20.42 -3.55 -3.08
C SER A 57 -19.08 -2.91 -3.43
N ALA A 58 -18.89 -2.57 -4.71
CA ALA A 58 -17.65 -1.98 -5.22
C ALA A 58 -17.93 -0.89 -6.26
N GLN A 59 -17.19 0.20 -6.20
CA GLN A 59 -17.27 1.33 -7.12
C GLN A 59 -15.84 1.79 -7.48
N ALA A 60 -15.67 2.33 -8.68
CA ALA A 60 -14.39 2.87 -9.12
C ALA A 60 -14.43 4.40 -9.16
N VAL A 61 -13.30 5.03 -8.80
CA VAL A 61 -13.09 6.47 -8.96
C VAL A 61 -11.70 6.72 -9.52
N GLN A 62 -11.59 7.66 -10.48
CA GLN A 62 -10.29 8.10 -10.94
C GLN A 62 -9.65 9.04 -9.91
N LEU A 63 -8.44 8.69 -9.46
CA LEU A 63 -7.72 9.51 -8.49
C LEU A 63 -6.22 9.47 -8.76
N ASP A 64 -5.64 10.65 -9.00
CA ASP A 64 -4.20 10.88 -8.86
C ASP A 64 -3.92 11.32 -7.42
N ILE A 65 -3.30 10.45 -6.63
CA ILE A 65 -2.98 10.78 -5.24
C ILE A 65 -1.88 11.83 -5.10
N ALA A 66 -1.11 12.12 -6.15
CA ALA A 66 -0.11 13.17 -6.15
C ALA A 66 -0.73 14.59 -6.27
N ASP A 67 -2.00 14.69 -6.62
CA ASP A 67 -2.76 15.94 -6.68
C ASP A 67 -3.57 16.13 -5.39
N SER A 68 -3.12 17.03 -4.54
CA SER A 68 -3.76 17.34 -3.24
C SER A 68 -5.20 17.84 -3.37
N GLY A 69 -5.51 18.64 -4.42
CA GLY A 69 -6.85 19.16 -4.67
C GLY A 69 -7.80 18.04 -5.05
N ARG A 70 -7.42 17.21 -6.04
CA ARG A 70 -8.20 16.05 -6.45
C ARG A 70 -8.43 15.04 -5.32
N VAL A 71 -7.45 14.85 -4.44
CA VAL A 71 -7.64 14.01 -3.24
C VAL A 71 -8.72 14.59 -2.35
N SER A 72 -8.67 15.89 -2.02
CA SER A 72 -9.69 16.53 -1.17
C SER A 72 -11.07 16.39 -1.79
N ASP A 73 -11.24 16.81 -3.05
CA ASP A 73 -12.52 16.78 -3.76
C ASP A 73 -13.10 15.36 -3.84
N CYS A 74 -12.27 14.36 -4.14
CA CYS A 74 -12.69 12.97 -4.23
C CYS A 74 -13.21 12.44 -2.89
N PHE A 75 -12.50 12.72 -1.78
CA PHE A 75 -12.89 12.26 -0.45
C PHE A 75 -14.16 12.95 0.04
N ASP A 76 -14.31 14.25 -0.23
CA ASP A 76 -15.53 15.00 0.09
C ASP A 76 -16.74 14.48 -0.69
N GLN A 77 -16.61 14.20 -2.00
CA GLN A 77 -17.67 13.58 -2.82
C GLN A 77 -18.06 12.19 -2.31
N ILE A 78 -17.11 11.39 -1.83
CA ILE A 78 -17.42 10.07 -1.26
C ILE A 78 -18.24 10.22 0.02
N VAL A 79 -17.87 11.16 0.90
CA VAL A 79 -18.65 11.43 2.12
C VAL A 79 -20.01 12.03 1.79
N GLU A 80 -20.13 12.92 0.82
CA GLU A 80 -21.42 13.45 0.36
C GLU A 80 -22.35 12.31 -0.11
N LYS A 81 -21.81 11.37 -0.89
CA LYS A 81 -22.57 10.26 -1.46
C LYS A 81 -22.95 9.18 -0.44
N HIS A 82 -22.05 8.83 0.48
CA HIS A 82 -22.19 7.68 1.38
C HIS A 82 -22.46 8.08 2.84
N GLY A 83 -22.36 9.37 3.17
CA GLY A 83 -22.56 9.88 4.53
C GLY A 83 -21.38 9.66 5.49
N ARG A 84 -20.37 8.86 5.09
CA ARG A 84 -19.27 8.44 5.96
C ARG A 84 -18.05 7.97 5.18
N LEU A 85 -16.90 7.93 5.88
CA LEU A 85 -15.69 7.22 5.45
C LEU A 85 -15.08 6.51 6.68
N ASP A 86 -15.08 5.19 6.68
CA ASP A 86 -14.66 4.39 7.83
C ASP A 86 -13.24 3.85 7.70
N ILE A 87 -12.85 3.52 6.46
CA ILE A 87 -11.59 2.84 6.18
C ILE A 87 -10.88 3.56 5.04
N LEU A 88 -9.60 3.88 5.26
CA LEU A 88 -8.66 4.23 4.19
C LEU A 88 -7.54 3.21 4.14
N VAL A 89 -7.32 2.61 2.96
CA VAL A 89 -6.12 1.82 2.70
C VAL A 89 -5.26 2.54 1.66
N ASN A 90 -4.15 3.10 2.10
CA ASN A 90 -3.15 3.71 1.23
C ASN A 90 -2.25 2.63 0.66
N ASN A 91 -2.59 2.12 -0.51
CA ASN A 91 -1.81 1.12 -1.22
C ASN A 91 -1.10 1.69 -2.45
N ALA A 92 -1.62 2.76 -3.06
CA ALA A 92 -0.98 3.38 -4.21
C ALA A 92 0.46 3.77 -3.93
N GLY A 93 1.33 3.46 -4.86
CA GLY A 93 2.74 3.76 -4.81
C GLY A 93 3.44 3.27 -6.06
N ILE A 94 4.61 3.81 -6.33
CA ILE A 94 5.39 3.48 -7.52
C ILE A 94 6.80 3.03 -7.15
N GLY A 95 7.35 2.15 -7.99
CA GLY A 95 8.73 1.72 -7.86
C GLY A 95 9.70 2.78 -8.36
N GLN A 96 10.95 2.62 -7.97
CA GLN A 96 12.10 3.36 -8.45
C GLN A 96 12.81 2.57 -9.54
N LYS A 97 13.48 3.25 -10.48
CA LYS A 97 14.51 2.63 -11.33
C LYS A 97 15.62 2.07 -10.45
N VAL A 98 16.09 0.86 -10.76
CA VAL A 98 17.17 0.19 -10.00
C VAL A 98 18.50 0.84 -10.33
N LEU A 99 18.92 1.81 -9.50
CA LEU A 99 20.11 2.65 -9.68
C LEU A 99 20.83 2.87 -8.35
N PRO A 100 22.17 3.02 -8.35
CA PRO A 100 22.90 3.54 -7.21
C PRO A 100 22.40 4.92 -6.79
N VAL A 101 22.45 5.21 -5.48
CA VAL A 101 21.96 6.48 -4.93
C VAL A 101 22.59 7.71 -5.59
N VAL A 102 23.86 7.63 -5.95
CA VAL A 102 24.62 8.71 -6.60
C VAL A 102 24.24 8.96 -8.07
N GLU A 103 23.39 8.11 -8.65
CA GLU A 103 22.92 8.21 -10.04
C GLU A 103 21.42 8.52 -10.14
N ILE A 104 20.73 8.63 -8.98
CA ILE A 104 19.31 8.99 -8.98
C ILE A 104 19.20 10.46 -9.37
N THR A 105 18.39 10.74 -10.42
CA THR A 105 18.11 12.13 -10.81
C THR A 105 17.07 12.76 -9.88
N ASP A 106 17.05 14.10 -9.82
CA ASP A 106 16.08 14.84 -9.00
C ASP A 106 14.65 14.52 -9.44
N GLU A 107 14.39 14.34 -10.74
CA GLU A 107 13.07 14.00 -11.28
C GLU A 107 12.61 12.62 -10.81
N GLU A 108 13.52 11.62 -10.84
CA GLU A 108 13.18 10.27 -10.36
C GLU A 108 12.93 10.26 -8.87
N TRP A 109 13.76 11.00 -8.10
CA TRP A 109 13.55 11.19 -6.67
C TRP A 109 12.20 11.81 -6.38
N GLN A 110 11.90 12.97 -7.01
CA GLN A 110 10.63 13.69 -6.82
C GLN A 110 9.42 12.85 -7.24
N ARG A 111 9.52 12.10 -8.35
CA ARG A 111 8.47 11.21 -8.83
C ARG A 111 8.11 10.15 -7.78
N VAL A 112 9.11 9.49 -7.21
CA VAL A 112 8.90 8.41 -6.23
C VAL A 112 8.37 8.96 -4.90
N ILE A 113 9.00 10.01 -4.37
CA ILE A 113 8.60 10.69 -3.13
C ILE A 113 7.21 11.31 -3.30
N GLY A 114 6.98 12.00 -4.42
CA GLY A 114 5.72 12.68 -4.72
C GLY A 114 4.51 11.75 -4.67
N VAL A 115 4.61 10.59 -5.31
CA VAL A 115 3.50 9.62 -5.31
C VAL A 115 3.49 8.82 -4.00
N THR A 116 4.62 8.16 -3.66
CA THR A 116 4.61 7.11 -2.62
C THR A 116 4.54 7.66 -1.19
N LEU A 117 5.09 8.84 -0.93
CA LEU A 117 5.05 9.47 0.39
C LEU A 117 4.08 10.65 0.43
N THR A 118 4.28 11.64 -0.44
CA THR A 118 3.46 12.87 -0.41
C THR A 118 2.00 12.58 -0.75
N GLY A 119 1.74 11.74 -1.75
CA GLY A 119 0.38 11.31 -2.09
C GLY A 119 -0.29 10.53 -0.95
N THR A 120 0.45 9.62 -0.29
CA THR A 120 -0.04 8.96 0.93
C THR A 120 -0.40 9.96 2.01
N PHE A 121 0.44 10.98 2.23
CA PHE A 121 0.14 12.06 3.19
C PHE A 121 -1.13 12.82 2.81
N TYR A 122 -1.36 13.15 1.54
CA TYR A 122 -2.58 13.84 1.11
C TYR A 122 -3.84 13.02 1.42
N CYS A 123 -3.84 11.73 1.09
CA CYS A 123 -4.95 10.83 1.41
C CYS A 123 -5.14 10.69 2.92
N CYS A 124 -4.08 10.51 3.68
CA CYS A 124 -4.11 10.44 5.14
C CYS A 124 -4.71 11.69 5.75
N ARG A 125 -4.30 12.87 5.28
CA ARG A 125 -4.81 14.17 5.76
C ARG A 125 -6.29 14.34 5.45
N ALA A 126 -6.74 14.00 4.25
CA ALA A 126 -8.15 14.09 3.86
C ALA A 126 -9.02 13.15 4.72
N ALA A 127 -8.66 11.88 4.79
CA ALA A 127 -9.37 10.90 5.63
C ALA A 127 -9.33 11.27 7.12
N GLY A 128 -8.17 11.68 7.62
CA GLY A 128 -8.01 12.06 9.03
C GLY A 128 -9.00 13.17 9.44
N ARG A 129 -9.13 14.23 8.63
CA ARG A 129 -10.10 15.31 8.87
C ARG A 129 -11.56 14.84 8.89
N ILE A 130 -11.90 13.87 8.04
CA ILE A 130 -13.25 13.29 7.98
C ILE A 130 -13.48 12.44 9.24
N MET A 131 -12.56 11.52 9.53
CA MET A 131 -12.65 10.56 10.63
C MET A 131 -12.59 11.25 12.00
N GLU A 132 -11.81 12.33 12.13
CA GLU A 132 -11.79 13.19 13.32
C GLU A 132 -13.18 13.77 13.61
N ARG A 133 -13.86 14.31 12.60
CA ARG A 133 -15.25 14.82 12.76
C ARG A 133 -16.27 13.72 13.04
N GLN A 134 -16.04 12.51 12.53
CA GLN A 134 -16.89 11.35 12.76
C GLN A 134 -16.70 10.75 14.16
N GLY A 135 -15.56 10.99 14.81
CA GLY A 135 -15.17 10.34 16.08
C GLY A 135 -14.83 8.86 15.93
N ALA A 136 -14.57 8.38 14.72
CA ALA A 136 -14.21 6.99 14.44
C ALA A 136 -13.54 6.86 13.05
N GLY A 137 -12.67 5.87 12.89
CA GLY A 137 -12.06 5.54 11.61
C GLY A 137 -10.87 4.60 11.71
N CYS A 138 -10.45 4.08 10.57
CA CYS A 138 -9.27 3.23 10.45
C CYS A 138 -8.47 3.55 9.18
N ILE A 139 -7.19 3.84 9.35
CA ILE A 139 -6.25 4.06 8.25
C ILE A 139 -5.21 2.93 8.28
N VAL A 140 -5.01 2.26 7.15
CA VAL A 140 -3.94 1.28 6.96
C VAL A 140 -3.04 1.72 5.82
N ASN A 141 -1.78 1.98 6.12
CA ASN A 141 -0.78 2.39 5.15
C ASN A 141 0.05 1.18 4.68
N ILE A 142 0.07 0.89 3.39
CA ILE A 142 0.94 -0.15 2.84
C ILE A 142 2.35 0.44 2.66
N ALA A 143 3.19 0.15 3.64
CA ALA A 143 4.61 0.48 3.59
C ALA A 143 5.40 -0.60 2.81
N SER A 144 6.49 -1.09 3.36
CA SER A 144 7.33 -2.18 2.82
C SER A 144 8.34 -2.63 3.87
N ILE A 145 8.83 -3.87 3.79
CA ILE A 145 10.03 -4.28 4.54
C ILE A 145 11.23 -3.37 4.21
N ASN A 146 11.27 -2.76 3.03
CA ASN A 146 12.31 -1.80 2.64
C ASN A 146 12.25 -0.49 3.43
N GLY A 147 11.12 -0.15 4.03
CA GLY A 147 11.01 0.95 4.98
C GLY A 147 11.56 0.62 6.37
N LEU A 148 11.69 -0.66 6.70
CA LEU A 148 12.27 -1.15 7.95
C LEU A 148 13.77 -1.47 7.80
N SER A 149 14.10 -2.15 6.70
CA SER A 149 15.47 -2.58 6.37
C SER A 149 15.74 -2.23 4.90
N PRO A 150 16.49 -1.15 4.62
CA PRO A 150 16.64 -0.61 3.28
C PRO A 150 17.39 -1.57 2.36
N ALA A 151 16.89 -1.75 1.14
CA ALA A 151 17.55 -2.51 0.09
C ALA A 151 18.43 -1.59 -0.76
N ALA A 152 19.59 -2.09 -1.22
CA ALA A 152 20.43 -1.35 -2.16
C ALA A 152 19.70 -1.05 -3.49
N LEU A 153 20.14 0.01 -4.16
CA LEU A 153 19.72 0.44 -5.51
C LEU A 153 18.28 0.98 -5.63
N VAL A 154 17.57 1.20 -4.52
CA VAL A 154 16.19 1.72 -4.49
C VAL A 154 16.01 2.76 -3.37
N ALA A 155 16.94 3.72 -3.26
CA ALA A 155 17.02 4.65 -2.13
C ALA A 155 15.76 5.52 -1.97
N ALA A 156 15.23 6.13 -3.04
CA ALA A 156 14.03 6.96 -2.95
C ALA A 156 12.81 6.15 -2.48
N TYR A 157 12.66 4.92 -2.95
CA TYR A 157 11.61 4.02 -2.50
C TYR A 157 11.76 3.64 -1.01
N ASN A 158 12.98 3.32 -0.56
CA ASN A 158 13.26 3.04 0.84
C ASN A 158 12.88 4.22 1.74
N VAL A 159 13.32 5.43 1.36
CA VAL A 159 13.02 6.67 2.10
C VAL A 159 11.52 6.95 2.13
N ALA A 160 10.83 6.81 0.98
CA ALA A 160 9.39 7.00 0.92
C ALA A 160 8.66 6.02 1.87
N LYS A 161 9.03 4.73 1.85
CA LYS A 161 8.38 3.73 2.71
C LYS A 161 8.75 3.86 4.19
N ALA A 162 9.94 4.32 4.52
CA ALA A 162 10.31 4.71 5.88
C ALA A 162 9.52 5.95 6.35
N GLY A 163 9.35 6.94 5.46
CA GLY A 163 8.51 8.11 5.71
C GLY A 163 7.05 7.75 5.98
N VAL A 164 6.48 6.81 5.23
CA VAL A 164 5.12 6.29 5.47
C VAL A 164 4.99 5.64 6.85
N ILE A 165 6.00 4.89 7.31
CA ILE A 165 6.03 4.30 8.66
C ILE A 165 6.03 5.41 9.72
N SER A 166 6.88 6.43 9.56
CA SER A 166 6.94 7.56 10.49
C SER A 166 5.61 8.33 10.52
N LEU A 167 5.05 8.64 9.35
CA LEU A 167 3.73 9.30 9.21
C LEU A 167 2.63 8.49 9.94
N THR A 168 2.62 7.17 9.77
CA THR A 168 1.67 6.27 10.44
C THR A 168 1.69 6.44 11.95
N ARG A 169 2.88 6.42 12.55
CA ARG A 169 3.06 6.54 14.01
C ARG A 169 2.66 7.91 14.52
N THR A 170 3.03 8.98 13.80
CA THR A 170 2.62 10.34 14.15
C THR A 170 1.11 10.48 14.14
N MET A 171 0.45 10.08 13.06
CA MET A 171 -1.01 10.18 12.95
C MET A 171 -1.75 9.29 13.96
N ALA A 172 -1.20 8.13 14.31
CA ALA A 172 -1.78 7.27 15.34
C ALA A 172 -1.84 7.97 16.70
N LEU A 173 -0.79 8.73 17.06
CA LEU A 173 -0.74 9.50 18.30
C LEU A 173 -1.73 10.69 18.25
N GLU A 174 -1.77 11.41 17.14
CA GLU A 174 -2.59 12.62 16.99
C GLU A 174 -4.10 12.30 16.91
N LEU A 175 -4.47 11.20 16.22
CA LEU A 175 -5.87 10.87 15.96
C LEU A 175 -6.49 9.90 16.96
N ALA A 176 -5.71 9.30 17.87
CA ALA A 176 -6.22 8.36 18.87
C ALA A 176 -7.32 8.96 19.76
N ALA A 177 -7.19 10.23 20.15
CA ALA A 177 -8.17 10.94 20.96
C ALA A 177 -9.55 11.07 20.27
N TYR A 178 -9.58 10.94 18.95
CA TYR A 178 -10.80 10.98 18.13
C TYR A 178 -11.32 9.59 17.74
N GLY A 179 -10.83 8.53 18.40
CA GLY A 179 -11.24 7.17 18.08
C GLY A 179 -10.76 6.63 16.73
N VAL A 180 -9.75 7.24 16.12
CA VAL A 180 -9.20 6.84 14.83
C VAL A 180 -7.93 6.03 15.04
N ARG A 181 -7.87 4.85 14.44
CA ARG A 181 -6.69 3.97 14.45
C ARG A 181 -5.90 4.12 13.16
N VAL A 182 -4.58 4.19 13.26
CA VAL A 182 -3.69 4.29 12.10
C VAL A 182 -2.56 3.28 12.24
N ASN A 183 -2.44 2.34 11.29
CA ASN A 183 -1.42 1.30 11.31
C ASN A 183 -0.73 1.17 9.95
N ALA A 184 0.47 0.60 9.93
CA ALA A 184 1.19 0.28 8.72
C ALA A 184 1.32 -1.24 8.54
N VAL A 185 1.23 -1.69 7.29
CA VAL A 185 1.60 -3.04 6.90
C VAL A 185 2.87 -2.96 6.04
N CYS A 186 3.86 -3.80 6.34
CA CYS A 186 5.12 -3.90 5.63
C CYS A 186 5.21 -5.25 4.91
N PRO A 187 4.71 -5.35 3.66
CA PRO A 187 4.85 -6.58 2.87
C PRO A 187 6.30 -6.89 2.56
N GLY A 188 6.63 -8.19 2.56
CA GLY A 188 7.82 -8.75 1.94
C GLY A 188 7.63 -8.94 0.42
N PRO A 189 8.39 -9.83 -0.20
CA PRO A 189 8.24 -10.15 -1.62
C PRO A 189 6.88 -10.81 -1.89
N VAL A 190 5.97 -10.07 -2.51
CA VAL A 190 4.67 -10.56 -3.00
C VAL A 190 4.73 -10.65 -4.52
N TYR A 191 4.30 -11.77 -5.10
CA TYR A 191 4.38 -12.01 -6.55
C TYR A 191 3.29 -11.23 -7.29
N THR A 192 3.56 -9.96 -7.60
CA THR A 192 2.66 -9.03 -8.31
C THR A 192 3.37 -8.43 -9.53
N GLU A 193 2.61 -7.86 -10.47
CA GLU A 193 3.17 -7.17 -11.64
C GLU A 193 4.16 -6.05 -11.25
N PHE A 194 3.89 -5.35 -10.14
CA PHE A 194 4.82 -4.37 -9.59
C PHE A 194 6.19 -4.99 -9.27
N ASN A 195 6.21 -6.11 -8.55
CA ASN A 195 7.45 -6.78 -8.18
C ASN A 195 8.14 -7.46 -9.38
N LYS A 196 7.38 -7.98 -10.34
CA LYS A 196 7.94 -8.51 -11.60
C LYS A 196 8.72 -7.46 -12.36
N SER A 197 8.20 -6.23 -12.47
CA SER A 197 8.88 -5.14 -13.17
C SER A 197 10.19 -4.72 -12.50
N VAL A 198 10.22 -4.63 -11.18
CA VAL A 198 11.44 -4.35 -10.39
C VAL A 198 12.43 -5.51 -10.49
N MET A 199 11.94 -6.75 -10.46
CA MET A 199 12.75 -7.96 -10.59
C MET A 199 13.43 -8.03 -11.95
N ALA A 200 12.71 -7.74 -13.04
CA ALA A 200 13.30 -7.71 -14.39
C ALA A 200 14.45 -6.69 -14.53
N GLN A 201 14.36 -5.54 -13.83
CA GLN A 201 15.45 -4.58 -13.78
C GLN A 201 16.65 -5.12 -12.99
N ARG A 202 16.40 -5.75 -11.83
CA ARG A 202 17.46 -6.37 -11.00
C ARG A 202 18.14 -7.52 -11.71
N CYS A 203 17.41 -8.36 -12.45
CA CYS A 203 17.99 -9.44 -13.27
C CYS A 203 19.05 -8.89 -14.23
N ARG A 204 18.74 -7.79 -14.93
CA ARG A 204 19.70 -7.14 -15.84
C ARG A 204 20.93 -6.60 -15.10
N THR A 205 20.73 -5.94 -13.96
CA THR A 205 21.84 -5.36 -13.18
C THR A 205 22.75 -6.43 -12.57
N LEU A 206 22.20 -7.60 -12.22
CA LEU A 206 22.93 -8.70 -11.55
C LEU A 206 23.34 -9.83 -12.51
N ASN A 207 23.01 -9.71 -13.81
CA ASN A 207 23.23 -10.74 -14.84
C ASN A 207 22.66 -12.11 -14.44
N LEU A 208 21.40 -12.11 -14.00
CA LEU A 208 20.66 -13.32 -13.58
C LEU A 208 19.44 -13.52 -14.50
N THR A 209 19.00 -14.79 -14.66
CA THR A 209 17.69 -15.06 -15.27
C THR A 209 16.57 -14.78 -14.28
N GLU A 210 15.34 -14.69 -14.79
CA GLU A 210 14.16 -14.50 -13.92
C GLU A 210 14.01 -15.67 -12.95
N GLU A 211 14.18 -16.91 -13.42
CA GLU A 211 14.10 -18.12 -12.60
C GLU A 211 15.14 -18.12 -11.47
N GLN A 212 16.38 -17.73 -11.79
CA GLN A 212 17.44 -17.62 -10.79
C GLN A 212 17.11 -16.56 -9.72
N MET A 213 16.53 -15.43 -10.13
CA MET A 213 16.12 -14.38 -9.21
C MET A 213 14.94 -14.82 -8.34
N VAL A 214 13.92 -15.47 -8.93
CA VAL A 214 12.76 -15.99 -8.22
C VAL A 214 13.22 -16.99 -7.16
N GLU A 215 14.10 -17.92 -7.53
CA GLU A 215 14.63 -18.92 -6.61
C GLU A 215 15.49 -18.31 -5.49
N ARG A 216 16.34 -17.33 -5.85
CA ARG A 216 17.16 -16.62 -4.86
C ARG A 216 16.31 -15.92 -3.81
N VAL A 217 15.24 -15.24 -4.22
CA VAL A 217 14.32 -14.58 -3.29
C VAL A 217 13.56 -15.61 -2.48
N ARG A 218 13.05 -16.69 -3.11
CA ARG A 218 12.36 -17.78 -2.45
C ARG A 218 13.22 -18.43 -1.36
N ALA A 219 14.48 -18.72 -1.65
CA ALA A 219 15.43 -19.33 -0.71
C ALA A 219 15.77 -18.41 0.49
N ALA A 220 15.62 -17.10 0.34
CA ALA A 220 15.82 -16.15 1.43
C ALA A 220 14.60 -15.98 2.36
N ILE A 221 13.42 -16.46 1.94
CA ILE A 221 12.20 -16.37 2.74
C ILE A 221 12.09 -17.59 3.64
N PRO A 222 12.06 -17.47 4.98
CA PRO A 222 11.98 -18.62 5.90
C PRO A 222 10.79 -19.55 5.64
N LEU A 223 9.63 -19.02 5.23
CA LEU A 223 8.48 -19.87 4.84
C LEU A 223 8.65 -20.54 3.47
N GLY A 224 9.77 -20.35 2.75
CA GLY A 224 10.13 -21.06 1.53
C GLY A 224 9.28 -20.76 0.30
N ARG A 225 8.44 -19.71 0.33
CA ARG A 225 7.60 -19.28 -0.81
C ARG A 225 7.49 -17.78 -0.90
N TRP A 226 7.21 -17.29 -2.08
CA TRP A 226 6.76 -15.91 -2.27
C TRP A 226 5.41 -15.69 -1.57
N GLY A 227 5.18 -14.47 -1.10
CA GLY A 227 3.86 -14.05 -0.64
C GLY A 227 2.88 -13.89 -1.81
N GLU A 228 1.62 -14.06 -1.53
CA GLU A 228 0.50 -13.75 -2.40
C GLU A 228 -0.22 -12.49 -1.90
N ALA A 229 -1.00 -11.84 -2.76
CA ALA A 229 -1.77 -10.66 -2.37
C ALA A 229 -2.76 -10.97 -1.22
N SER A 230 -3.31 -12.18 -1.19
CA SER A 230 -4.18 -12.70 -0.13
C SER A 230 -3.51 -12.78 1.24
N ASP A 231 -2.19 -13.08 1.31
CA ASP A 231 -1.43 -13.09 2.57
C ASP A 231 -1.44 -11.70 3.24
N ILE A 232 -1.43 -10.64 2.43
CA ILE A 232 -1.44 -9.26 2.91
C ILE A 232 -2.87 -8.78 3.17
N ALA A 233 -3.79 -9.06 2.24
CA ALA A 233 -5.17 -8.56 2.30
C ALA A 233 -5.90 -9.03 3.56
N GLY A 234 -5.67 -10.28 3.99
CA GLY A 234 -6.25 -10.82 5.23
C GLY A 234 -5.84 -10.02 6.47
N ALA A 235 -4.57 -9.66 6.58
CA ALA A 235 -4.06 -8.86 7.70
C ALA A 235 -4.55 -7.40 7.64
N VAL A 236 -4.64 -6.80 6.45
CA VAL A 236 -5.23 -5.46 6.27
C VAL A 236 -6.68 -5.47 6.74
N ALA A 237 -7.46 -6.45 6.31
CA ALA A 237 -8.87 -6.56 6.71
C ALA A 237 -9.05 -6.85 8.21
N PHE A 238 -8.12 -7.57 8.86
CA PHE A 238 -8.08 -7.69 10.31
C PHE A 238 -7.85 -6.33 10.98
N LEU A 239 -6.84 -5.58 10.54
CA LEU A 239 -6.54 -4.24 11.09
C LEU A 239 -7.71 -3.26 10.91
N CYS A 240 -8.50 -3.40 9.84
CA CYS A 240 -9.69 -2.58 9.61
C CYS A 240 -10.87 -2.97 10.51
N SER A 241 -10.90 -4.19 11.04
CA SER A 241 -12.03 -4.72 11.82
C SER A 241 -12.02 -4.28 13.29
N ALA A 242 -13.15 -4.51 13.97
CA ALA A 242 -13.28 -4.28 15.41
C ALA A 242 -12.37 -5.20 16.25
N GLU A 243 -11.93 -6.34 15.69
CA GLU A 243 -10.97 -7.25 16.36
C GLU A 243 -9.62 -6.58 16.64
N ALA A 244 -9.23 -5.59 15.81
CA ALA A 244 -8.03 -4.77 15.99
C ALA A 244 -8.31 -3.46 16.77
N GLY A 245 -9.39 -3.39 17.55
CA GLY A 245 -9.84 -2.18 18.24
C GLY A 245 -8.83 -1.58 19.23
N TRP A 246 -7.85 -2.36 19.69
CA TRP A 246 -6.77 -1.90 20.59
C TRP A 246 -5.39 -1.81 19.89
N ILE A 247 -5.38 -1.76 18.54
CA ILE A 247 -4.16 -1.71 17.75
C ILE A 247 -4.11 -0.39 16.99
N THR A 248 -3.18 0.50 17.36
CA THR A 248 -2.87 1.75 16.65
C THR A 248 -1.38 2.07 16.77
N GLY A 249 -0.80 2.70 15.75
CA GLY A 249 0.63 3.03 15.67
C GLY A 249 1.54 1.85 15.32
N GLU A 250 0.98 0.66 15.09
CA GLU A 250 1.73 -0.54 14.83
C GLU A 250 2.22 -0.64 13.38
N VAL A 251 3.35 -1.32 13.23
CA VAL A 251 4.01 -1.59 11.95
C VAL A 251 4.12 -3.10 11.78
N LEU A 252 3.12 -3.69 11.14
CA LEU A 252 2.99 -5.13 10.97
C LEU A 252 3.79 -5.61 9.76
N ARG A 253 4.86 -6.36 10.01
CA ARG A 253 5.65 -7.01 8.96
C ARG A 253 4.98 -8.30 8.52
N ILE A 254 4.72 -8.46 7.21
CA ILE A 254 4.14 -9.66 6.60
C ILE A 254 5.06 -10.09 5.46
N SER A 255 6.03 -10.94 5.76
CA SER A 255 7.17 -11.21 4.88
C SER A 255 7.61 -12.67 4.81
N GLY A 256 6.81 -13.59 5.39
CA GLY A 256 7.22 -14.99 5.50
C GLY A 256 8.47 -15.21 6.35
N GLY A 257 8.76 -14.27 7.29
CA GLY A 257 9.95 -14.30 8.14
C GLY A 257 11.16 -13.53 7.59
N LEU A 258 11.09 -13.01 6.35
CA LEU A 258 12.19 -12.24 5.76
C LEU A 258 12.31 -10.87 6.46
N GLU A 259 13.50 -10.54 6.97
CA GLU A 259 13.75 -9.28 7.68
C GLU A 259 14.14 -8.13 6.76
N GLY A 260 14.81 -8.42 5.67
CA GLY A 260 15.20 -7.46 4.65
C GLY A 260 15.89 -8.12 3.47
N VAL A 261 15.87 -7.48 2.32
CA VAL A 261 16.57 -7.95 1.11
C VAL A 261 17.89 -7.21 1.01
N SER A 262 18.92 -7.66 1.74
CA SER A 262 20.25 -7.07 1.66
C SER A 262 21.17 -7.91 0.77
N ALA A 263 21.26 -7.54 -0.50
CA ALA A 263 22.41 -7.91 -1.31
C ALA A 263 23.11 -6.60 -1.69
N ALA A 264 24.26 -6.32 -1.11
CA ALA A 264 25.12 -5.26 -1.62
C ALA A 264 25.45 -5.57 -3.08
N PRO A 265 25.34 -4.62 -4.01
CA PRO A 265 25.78 -4.84 -5.38
C PRO A 265 27.29 -5.08 -5.42
N PRO A 266 27.80 -5.85 -6.39
CA PRO A 266 29.23 -6.04 -6.55
C PRO A 266 29.93 -4.70 -6.80
N ARG A 267 31.20 -4.59 -6.40
CA ARG A 267 32.03 -3.42 -6.74
C ARG A 267 32.04 -3.23 -8.25
N ARG A 268 31.84 -2.00 -8.70
CA ARG A 268 32.06 -1.67 -10.10
C ARG A 268 33.54 -1.84 -10.44
N PRO A 269 33.87 -2.33 -11.67
CA PRO A 269 35.25 -2.26 -12.16
C PRO A 269 35.69 -0.80 -12.11
N SER A 270 36.92 -0.55 -11.68
CA SER A 270 37.52 0.77 -11.82
C SER A 270 37.62 1.08 -13.32
N THR A 271 37.02 2.16 -13.77
CA THR A 271 37.24 2.73 -15.11
C THR A 271 38.59 3.32 -15.21
#